data_eb71e17f125f11495213faa3cd7c3e03
#
_entry.id   eb71e17f125f11495213faa3cd7c3e03
#
_cell.length_a   1.000
_cell.length_b   1.000
_cell.length_c   1.000
_cell.angle_alpha   90.00
_cell.angle_beta   90.00
_cell.angle_gamma   90.00
#
_symmetry.space_group_name_H-M   'P 1'
#
loop_
_entity.id
_entity.type
_entity.pdbx_description
1 polymer ?
#
loop_
_entity_poly.entity_id
_entity_poly.type
_entity_poly.pdbx_seq_one_letter_code
_entity_poly.pdbx_strand_id
1 'polypeptide(L)'
;VNQPADSAVRVNLLKNPDPRQAFSRWSQRYGWQAQPAPFASNAWQISSAQTPPGQTIEHRFGYYYIQDAASILPVSLFSPLPTDGLMLDMAASPGGKTTQLVDSGGDANLVLANDSSASRLQALRVVLLNWGAANTAVINFPGEKFGAWFPERFDRVLLDAPCSMEGLRVSASHPFRPITAAERERLSARQFALLESAVSTARVGAEIVYSTCTLAPEENEAVLSAFLEKHPGSVRVERATAAE
;
A
#
# COMPACT_ATOMS: atom_id res chain seq x y z
N VAL A 1 9.95 26.39 -3.34
CA VAL A 1 9.42 26.31 -1.96
C VAL A 1 9.54 24.86 -1.53
N ASN A 2 10.59 24.55 -0.76
CA ASN A 2 10.80 23.22 -0.16
C ASN A 2 9.83 23.05 1.01
N GLN A 3 8.60 22.61 0.75
CA GLN A 3 7.84 21.97 1.82
C GLN A 3 8.46 20.59 2.06
N PRO A 4 8.75 20.23 3.32
CA PRO A 4 9.18 18.87 3.63
C PRO A 4 8.13 17.89 3.12
N ALA A 5 8.55 16.69 2.72
CA ALA A 5 7.65 15.64 2.32
C ALA A 5 6.60 15.46 3.42
N ASP A 6 5.32 15.33 3.06
CA ASP A 6 4.24 15.06 3.99
C ASP A 6 4.37 13.64 4.53
N SER A 7 5.46 13.44 5.30
CA SER A 7 5.77 12.17 5.94
C SER A 7 4.72 11.90 7.01
N ALA A 8 4.05 10.78 6.91
CA ALA A 8 3.08 10.34 7.89
C ALA A 8 3.65 9.23 8.77
N VAL A 9 3.28 9.27 10.03
CA VAL A 9 3.44 8.20 11.00
C VAL A 9 2.09 7.50 11.13
N ARG A 10 2.01 6.23 10.75
CA ARG A 10 0.83 5.38 10.93
C ARG A 10 1.07 4.41 12.09
N VAL A 11 0.27 4.56 13.13
CA VAL A 11 0.37 3.78 14.37
C VAL A 11 -0.09 2.34 14.15
N ASN A 12 0.66 1.39 14.68
CA ASN A 12 0.37 -0.04 14.66
C ASN A 12 -0.78 -0.35 15.63
N LEU A 13 -1.93 -0.76 15.12
CA LEU A 13 -3.12 -1.06 15.91
C LEU A 13 -2.99 -2.36 16.71
N LEU A 14 -2.20 -3.33 16.25
CA LEU A 14 -1.94 -4.59 16.98
C LEU A 14 -1.19 -4.34 18.30
N LYS A 15 -0.36 -3.30 18.35
CA LYS A 15 0.46 -2.95 19.53
C LYS A 15 -0.10 -1.80 20.34
N ASN A 16 -0.97 -1.00 19.75
CA ASN A 16 -1.52 0.22 20.37
C ASN A 16 -3.03 0.29 20.12
N PRO A 17 -3.84 -0.32 21.00
CA PRO A 17 -5.31 -0.27 20.89
C PRO A 17 -5.87 1.16 20.90
N ASP A 18 -5.18 2.10 21.57
CA ASP A 18 -5.47 3.53 21.52
C ASP A 18 -4.36 4.27 20.75
N PRO A 19 -4.47 4.38 19.41
CA PRO A 19 -3.45 5.03 18.60
C PRO A 19 -3.31 6.52 18.86
N ARG A 20 -4.39 7.21 19.31
CA ARG A 20 -4.34 8.65 19.62
C ARG A 20 -3.53 8.90 20.88
N GLN A 21 -3.73 8.12 21.92
CA GLN A 21 -2.97 8.22 23.15
C GLN A 21 -1.51 7.88 22.92
N ALA A 22 -1.21 6.82 22.16
CA ALA A 22 0.15 6.43 21.81
C ALA A 22 0.87 7.55 21.06
N PHE A 23 0.26 8.06 19.99
CA PHE A 23 0.83 9.15 19.19
C PHE A 23 1.03 10.43 20.00
N SER A 24 0.08 10.82 20.86
CA SER A 24 0.19 12.00 21.72
C SER A 24 1.41 11.92 22.64
N ARG A 25 1.65 10.74 23.27
CA ARG A 25 2.84 10.53 24.11
C ARG A 25 4.14 10.68 23.33
N TRP A 26 4.21 10.14 22.11
CA TRP A 26 5.43 10.27 21.28
C TRP A 26 5.60 11.67 20.75
N SER A 27 4.55 12.34 20.29
CA SER A 27 4.56 13.74 19.87
C SER A 27 5.13 14.65 20.96
N GLN A 28 4.65 14.49 22.20
CA GLN A 28 5.17 15.27 23.35
C GLN A 28 6.62 14.94 23.67
N ARG A 29 6.97 13.63 23.66
CA ARG A 29 8.32 13.16 24.02
C ARG A 29 9.38 13.61 23.02
N TYR A 30 9.05 13.60 21.73
CA TYR A 30 9.99 13.83 20.62
C TYR A 30 9.83 15.20 19.95
N GLY A 31 8.96 16.04 20.47
CA GLY A 31 8.73 17.39 19.96
C GLY A 31 8.17 17.39 18.54
N TRP A 32 7.21 16.51 18.24
CA TRP A 32 6.57 16.46 16.93
C TRP A 32 5.40 17.44 16.85
N GLN A 33 5.38 18.23 15.77
CA GLN A 33 4.21 18.98 15.34
C GLN A 33 3.56 18.19 14.20
N ALA A 34 2.29 17.89 14.36
CA ALA A 34 1.59 17.02 13.42
C ALA A 34 0.10 17.35 13.36
N GLN A 35 -0.51 16.93 12.26
CA GLN A 35 -1.96 16.96 12.06
C GLN A 35 -2.45 15.56 11.69
N PRO A 36 -3.72 15.20 11.96
CA PRO A 36 -4.28 13.95 11.51
C PRO A 36 -4.15 13.79 10.00
N ALA A 37 -3.79 12.59 9.54
CA ALA A 37 -3.80 12.27 8.12
C ALA A 37 -5.24 12.06 7.64
N PRO A 38 -5.62 12.53 6.44
CA PRO A 38 -7.03 12.53 6.01
C PRO A 38 -7.59 11.13 5.72
N PHE A 39 -6.73 10.12 5.56
CA PHE A 39 -7.15 8.80 5.06
C PHE A 39 -7.13 7.68 6.11
N ALA A 40 -6.73 7.96 7.35
CA ALA A 40 -6.70 6.96 8.41
C ALA A 40 -6.74 7.59 9.80
N SER A 41 -7.60 7.08 10.67
CA SER A 41 -7.77 7.57 12.05
C SER A 41 -6.58 7.28 12.96
N ASN A 42 -5.65 6.41 12.54
CA ASN A 42 -4.43 6.03 13.25
C ASN A 42 -3.15 6.62 12.61
N ALA A 43 -3.27 7.65 11.79
CA ALA A 43 -2.13 8.26 11.11
C ALA A 43 -2.08 9.78 11.26
N TRP A 44 -0.85 10.33 11.30
CA TRP A 44 -0.56 11.76 11.45
C TRP A 44 0.54 12.20 10.51
N GLN A 45 0.32 13.32 9.84
CA GLN A 45 1.33 14.01 9.04
C GLN A 45 2.24 14.83 9.96
N ILE A 46 3.54 14.62 9.87
CA ILE A 46 4.53 15.33 10.68
C ILE A 46 5.04 16.55 9.92
N SER A 47 4.77 17.75 10.44
CA SER A 47 5.25 19.01 9.86
C SER A 47 6.62 19.42 10.38
N SER A 48 6.93 19.12 11.66
CA SER A 48 8.26 19.31 12.24
C SER A 48 8.53 18.29 13.36
N ALA A 49 9.81 18.03 13.64
CA ALA A 49 10.23 17.08 14.66
C ALA A 49 11.59 17.47 15.23
N GLN A 50 11.71 17.53 16.56
CA GLN A 50 13.02 17.68 17.22
C GLN A 50 13.84 16.40 17.09
N THR A 51 13.19 15.24 17.34
CA THR A 51 13.77 13.93 17.03
C THR A 51 13.01 13.34 15.85
N PRO A 52 13.65 13.09 14.71
CA PRO A 52 13.01 12.50 13.55
C PRO A 52 12.35 11.14 13.87
N PRO A 53 11.13 10.83 13.37
CA PRO A 53 10.46 9.57 13.64
C PRO A 53 11.32 8.33 13.38
N GLY A 54 12.11 8.31 12.31
CA GLY A 54 12.99 7.19 11.96
C GLY A 54 14.12 6.90 12.96
N GLN A 55 14.38 7.81 13.91
CA GLN A 55 15.44 7.66 14.92
C GLN A 55 14.93 7.18 16.29
N THR A 56 13.62 6.95 16.43
CA THR A 56 13.03 6.54 17.70
C THR A 56 13.08 5.02 17.91
N ILE A 57 13.02 4.61 19.17
CA ILE A 57 12.97 3.20 19.55
C ILE A 57 11.66 2.56 19.10
N GLU A 58 10.56 3.30 19.19
CA GLU A 58 9.24 2.85 18.78
C GLU A 58 9.17 2.48 17.30
N HIS A 59 9.84 3.26 16.45
CA HIS A 59 9.94 2.92 15.02
C HIS A 59 10.70 1.60 14.81
N ARG A 60 11.83 1.40 15.51
CA ARG A 60 12.63 0.18 15.40
C ARG A 60 11.88 -1.06 15.83
N PHE A 61 10.96 -0.94 16.78
CA PHE A 61 10.12 -2.03 17.27
C PHE A 61 8.75 -2.12 16.58
N GLY A 62 8.54 -1.38 15.49
CA GLY A 62 7.31 -1.47 14.70
C GLY A 62 6.05 -1.01 15.42
N TYR A 63 6.15 -0.03 16.33
CA TYR A 63 4.98 0.60 16.95
C TYR A 63 4.27 1.57 15.99
N TYR A 64 4.94 1.98 14.94
CA TYR A 64 4.41 2.73 13.82
C TYR A 64 5.22 2.53 12.55
N TYR A 65 4.61 2.83 11.42
CA TYR A 65 5.25 2.86 10.11
C TYR A 65 5.38 4.30 9.61
N ILE A 66 6.48 4.61 8.94
CA ILE A 66 6.71 5.94 8.32
C ILE A 66 6.49 5.78 6.82
N GLN A 67 5.62 6.60 6.25
CA GLN A 67 5.29 6.57 4.83
C GLN A 67 4.83 7.94 4.33
N ASP A 68 4.74 8.11 3.02
CA ASP A 68 4.04 9.24 2.43
C ASP A 68 2.55 9.16 2.79
N ALA A 69 1.93 10.28 3.15
CA ALA A 69 0.52 10.31 3.52
C ALA A 69 -0.39 9.81 2.39
N ALA A 70 -0.07 10.10 1.14
CA ALA A 70 -0.84 9.63 -0.02
C ALA A 70 -0.80 8.10 -0.15
N SER A 71 0.28 7.44 0.30
CA SER A 71 0.38 5.97 0.24
C SER A 71 -0.52 5.23 1.23
N ILE A 72 -1.21 5.96 2.13
CA ILE A 72 -2.24 5.42 3.02
C ILE A 72 -3.56 5.21 2.27
N LEU A 73 -3.86 6.07 1.31
CA LEU A 73 -5.13 6.10 0.60
C LEU A 73 -5.55 4.76 -0.03
N PRO A 74 -4.70 4.01 -0.76
CA PRO A 74 -5.15 2.80 -1.44
C PRO A 74 -5.83 1.79 -0.53
N VAL A 75 -5.29 1.51 0.64
CA VAL A 75 -5.87 0.54 1.57
C VAL A 75 -7.12 1.09 2.27
N SER A 76 -7.21 2.41 2.47
CA SER A 76 -8.38 3.04 3.10
C SER A 76 -9.63 3.04 2.19
N LEU A 77 -9.48 2.70 0.92
CA LEU A 77 -10.58 2.58 -0.03
C LEU A 77 -11.36 1.26 0.10
N PHE A 78 -10.76 0.26 0.75
CA PHE A 78 -11.46 -0.99 0.99
C PHE A 78 -12.57 -0.82 2.04
N SER A 79 -13.73 -1.41 1.76
CA SER A 79 -14.82 -1.53 2.75
C SER A 79 -14.41 -2.44 3.93
N PRO A 80 -15.04 -2.40 5.10
CA PRO A 80 -14.78 -3.34 6.17
C PRO A 80 -14.97 -4.80 5.70
N LEU A 81 -14.00 -5.68 6.00
CA LEU A 81 -14.10 -7.10 5.64
C LEU A 81 -15.04 -7.85 6.59
N PRO A 82 -15.79 -8.85 6.08
CA PRO A 82 -16.35 -9.88 6.93
C PRO A 82 -15.22 -10.66 7.62
N THR A 83 -15.56 -11.38 8.68
CA THR A 83 -14.64 -12.32 9.34
C THR A 83 -14.20 -13.43 8.36
N ASP A 84 -12.97 -13.90 8.48
CA ASP A 84 -12.36 -14.98 7.69
C ASP A 84 -12.05 -14.61 6.21
N GLY A 85 -11.82 -13.34 5.93
CA GLY A 85 -11.46 -12.87 4.60
C GLY A 85 -10.02 -13.17 4.20
N LEU A 86 -9.81 -13.45 2.92
CA LEU A 86 -8.50 -13.64 2.32
C LEU A 86 -8.13 -12.41 1.47
N MET A 87 -7.01 -11.78 1.82
CA MET A 87 -6.49 -10.60 1.13
C MET A 87 -5.20 -10.90 0.39
N LEU A 88 -5.01 -10.31 -0.78
CA LEU A 88 -3.78 -10.39 -1.56
C LEU A 88 -3.18 -8.98 -1.72
N ASP A 89 -1.90 -8.85 -1.35
CA ASP A 89 -1.06 -7.72 -1.75
C ASP A 89 -0.09 -8.21 -2.82
N MET A 90 -0.31 -7.81 -4.07
CA MET A 90 0.41 -8.35 -5.23
C MET A 90 1.84 -7.82 -5.39
N ALA A 91 2.17 -6.67 -4.78
CA ALA A 91 3.48 -6.02 -4.86
C ALA A 91 3.88 -5.41 -3.50
N ALA A 92 3.95 -6.26 -2.48
CA ALA A 92 3.91 -5.93 -1.08
C ALA A 92 5.11 -5.13 -0.53
N SER A 93 6.31 -5.28 -1.14
CA SER A 93 7.52 -4.66 -0.58
C SER A 93 7.54 -3.14 -0.74
N PRO A 94 7.93 -2.42 0.31
CA PRO A 94 8.58 -2.86 1.55
C PRO A 94 7.63 -3.22 2.71
N GLY A 95 6.30 -3.17 2.57
CA GLY A 95 5.36 -3.64 3.59
C GLY A 95 4.43 -2.57 4.20
N GLY A 96 4.54 -1.32 3.77
CA GLY A 96 3.71 -0.24 4.30
C GLY A 96 2.21 -0.46 4.10
N LYS A 97 1.80 -0.84 2.88
CA LYS A 97 0.40 -1.15 2.56
C LYS A 97 -0.03 -2.51 3.11
N THR A 98 0.88 -3.50 3.09
CA THR A 98 0.63 -4.82 3.70
C THR A 98 0.29 -4.71 5.19
N THR A 99 1.09 -3.94 5.96
CA THR A 99 0.81 -3.72 7.39
C THR A 99 -0.48 -2.97 7.64
N GLN A 100 -0.92 -2.12 6.71
CA GLN A 100 -2.21 -1.45 6.79
C GLN A 100 -3.38 -2.42 6.50
N LEU A 101 -3.21 -3.35 5.54
CA LEU A 101 -4.17 -4.44 5.31
C LEU A 101 -4.32 -5.32 6.57
N VAL A 102 -3.21 -5.66 7.22
CA VAL A 102 -3.22 -6.41 8.49
C VAL A 102 -4.01 -5.67 9.57
N ASP A 103 -3.75 -4.36 9.74
CA ASP A 103 -4.49 -3.54 10.71
C ASP A 103 -6.00 -3.50 10.42
N SER A 104 -6.38 -3.43 9.13
CA SER A 104 -7.78 -3.31 8.71
C SER A 104 -8.55 -4.64 8.76
N GLY A 105 -7.86 -5.77 8.67
CA GLY A 105 -8.46 -7.09 8.58
C GLY A 105 -8.76 -7.73 9.94
N GLY A 106 -8.09 -7.30 11.02
CA GLY A 106 -8.16 -7.99 12.30
C GLY A 106 -7.54 -9.41 12.28
N ASP A 107 -7.61 -10.10 13.40
CA ASP A 107 -6.91 -11.38 13.61
C ASP A 107 -7.46 -12.56 12.79
N ALA A 108 -8.72 -12.50 12.37
CA ALA A 108 -9.39 -13.58 11.64
C ALA A 108 -9.09 -13.58 10.13
N ASN A 109 -8.55 -12.49 9.59
CA ASN A 109 -8.29 -12.37 8.17
C ASN A 109 -6.84 -12.73 7.83
N LEU A 110 -6.61 -13.39 6.71
CA LEU A 110 -5.29 -13.78 6.23
C LEU A 110 -4.83 -12.86 5.10
N VAL A 111 -3.60 -12.37 5.19
CA VAL A 111 -2.96 -11.56 4.13
C VAL A 111 -1.91 -12.40 3.41
N LEU A 112 -2.04 -12.58 2.11
CA LEU A 112 -0.99 -13.12 1.25
C LEU A 112 -0.21 -11.94 0.67
N ALA A 113 1.04 -11.77 1.11
CA ALA A 113 1.93 -10.69 0.69
C ALA A 113 2.95 -11.20 -0.33
N ASN A 114 2.80 -10.78 -1.57
CA ASN A 114 3.68 -11.17 -2.66
C ASN A 114 4.61 -10.03 -3.09
N ASP A 115 5.83 -10.37 -3.45
CA ASP A 115 6.68 -9.49 -4.27
C ASP A 115 7.51 -10.33 -5.24
N SER A 116 7.54 -9.93 -6.51
CA SER A 116 8.29 -10.64 -7.56
C SER A 116 9.81 -10.52 -7.39
N SER A 117 10.31 -9.56 -6.60
CA SER A 117 11.72 -9.36 -6.33
C SER A 117 12.15 -10.03 -5.03
N ALA A 118 12.91 -11.13 -5.14
CA ALA A 118 13.44 -11.84 -3.98
C ALA A 118 14.33 -10.95 -3.07
N SER A 119 15.05 -9.98 -3.64
CA SER A 119 15.89 -9.05 -2.88
C SER A 119 15.08 -8.09 -2.00
N ARG A 120 13.84 -7.78 -2.38
CA ARG A 120 12.96 -6.89 -1.61
C ARG A 120 12.23 -7.59 -0.47
N LEU A 121 12.09 -8.93 -0.55
CA LEU A 121 11.37 -9.72 0.46
C LEU A 121 12.00 -9.67 1.85
N GLN A 122 13.32 -9.47 1.95
CA GLN A 122 13.97 -9.36 3.25
C GLN A 122 13.45 -8.15 4.03
N ALA A 123 13.32 -7.00 3.38
CA ALA A 123 12.76 -5.80 4.00
C ALA A 123 11.30 -6.02 4.42
N LEU A 124 10.49 -6.62 3.55
CA LEU A 124 9.09 -6.97 3.84
C LEU A 124 8.97 -7.86 5.08
N ARG A 125 9.77 -8.93 5.16
CA ARG A 125 9.75 -9.86 6.31
C ARG A 125 10.12 -9.17 7.62
N VAL A 126 11.14 -8.30 7.60
CA VAL A 126 11.54 -7.53 8.79
C VAL A 126 10.42 -6.59 9.23
N VAL A 127 9.78 -5.90 8.29
CA VAL A 127 8.66 -5.00 8.58
C VAL A 127 7.49 -5.78 9.21
N LEU A 128 7.08 -6.91 8.61
CA LEU A 128 5.96 -7.71 9.11
C LEU A 128 6.26 -8.34 10.48
N LEU A 129 7.49 -8.83 10.68
CA LEU A 129 7.94 -9.35 11.97
C LEU A 129 7.89 -8.28 13.06
N ASN A 130 8.46 -7.11 12.78
CA ASN A 130 8.43 -5.98 13.70
C ASN A 130 7.01 -5.45 13.94
N TRP A 131 6.11 -5.57 12.96
CA TRP A 131 4.70 -5.19 13.11
C TRP A 131 3.94 -6.15 14.03
N GLY A 132 4.33 -7.43 14.06
CA GLY A 132 3.61 -8.50 14.75
C GLY A 132 2.50 -9.10 13.88
N ALA A 133 2.66 -9.07 12.56
CA ALA A 133 1.68 -9.54 11.58
C ALA A 133 1.67 -11.07 11.48
N ALA A 134 1.12 -11.75 12.48
CA ALA A 134 1.12 -13.22 12.57
C ALA A 134 0.24 -13.90 11.50
N ASN A 135 -0.79 -13.20 11.03
CA ASN A 135 -1.75 -13.66 10.00
C ASN A 135 -1.32 -13.30 8.57
N THR A 136 -0.01 -13.27 8.29
CA THR A 136 0.52 -12.90 6.98
C THR A 136 1.45 -13.97 6.44
N ALA A 137 1.21 -14.44 5.21
CA ALA A 137 2.11 -15.31 4.46
C ALA A 137 2.88 -14.50 3.41
N VAL A 138 4.21 -14.65 3.38
CA VAL A 138 5.08 -13.96 2.41
C VAL A 138 5.53 -14.93 1.33
N ILE A 139 5.27 -14.58 0.07
CA ILE A 139 5.62 -15.39 -1.10
C ILE A 139 6.39 -14.58 -2.14
N ASN A 140 7.06 -15.28 -3.06
CA ASN A 140 7.86 -14.68 -4.13
C ASN A 140 7.51 -15.29 -5.47
N PHE A 141 6.53 -14.70 -6.13
CA PHE A 141 6.06 -15.17 -7.43
C PHE A 141 5.78 -14.00 -8.39
N PRO A 142 5.83 -14.23 -9.71
CA PRO A 142 5.36 -13.24 -10.68
C PRO A 142 3.86 -13.02 -10.51
N GLY A 143 3.46 -11.78 -10.17
CA GLY A 143 2.07 -11.41 -9.92
C GLY A 143 1.15 -11.68 -11.11
N GLU A 144 1.69 -11.60 -12.31
CA GLU A 144 1.00 -11.87 -13.59
C GLU A 144 0.45 -13.31 -13.71
N LYS A 145 0.88 -14.23 -12.82
CA LYS A 145 0.46 -15.64 -12.83
C LYS A 145 -0.62 -15.98 -11.79
N PHE A 146 -0.93 -15.08 -10.88
CA PHE A 146 -1.89 -15.35 -9.78
C PHE A 146 -3.28 -15.75 -10.28
N GLY A 147 -3.81 -15.06 -11.29
CA GLY A 147 -5.11 -15.40 -11.87
C GLY A 147 -5.21 -16.85 -12.37
N ALA A 148 -4.08 -17.39 -12.90
CA ALA A 148 -4.04 -18.78 -13.35
C ALA A 148 -3.87 -19.80 -12.20
N TRP A 149 -3.16 -19.42 -11.13
CA TRP A 149 -2.86 -20.33 -10.00
C TRP A 149 -3.93 -20.30 -8.92
N PHE A 150 -4.56 -19.15 -8.70
CA PHE A 150 -5.52 -18.91 -7.64
C PHE A 150 -6.77 -18.21 -8.16
N PRO A 151 -7.49 -18.79 -9.15
CA PRO A 151 -8.69 -18.15 -9.69
C PRO A 151 -9.77 -18.02 -8.60
N GLU A 152 -10.39 -16.84 -8.53
CA GLU A 152 -11.53 -16.54 -7.65
C GLU A 152 -11.30 -16.90 -6.18
N ARG A 153 -10.16 -16.49 -5.61
CA ARG A 153 -9.78 -16.85 -4.23
C ARG A 153 -9.89 -15.70 -3.22
N PHE A 154 -9.58 -14.47 -3.64
CA PHE A 154 -9.39 -13.37 -2.70
C PHE A 154 -10.62 -12.48 -2.61
N ASP A 155 -10.93 -12.04 -1.38
CA ASP A 155 -11.99 -11.07 -1.08
C ASP A 155 -11.55 -9.65 -1.37
N ARG A 156 -10.23 -9.42 -1.25
CA ARG A 156 -9.59 -8.15 -1.58
C ARG A 156 -8.28 -8.37 -2.26
N VAL A 157 -8.04 -7.58 -3.29
CA VAL A 157 -6.77 -7.57 -4.01
C VAL A 157 -6.24 -6.15 -4.07
N LEU A 158 -5.09 -5.93 -3.46
CA LEU A 158 -4.32 -4.70 -3.59
C LEU A 158 -3.27 -4.89 -4.68
N LEU A 159 -3.35 -4.08 -5.71
CA LEU A 159 -2.33 -3.97 -6.75
C LEU A 159 -1.73 -2.55 -6.73
N ASP A 160 -0.73 -2.34 -5.85
CA ASP A 160 0.13 -1.18 -5.91
C ASP A 160 1.18 -1.42 -6.99
N ALA A 161 0.82 -1.09 -8.22
CA ALA A 161 1.53 -1.58 -9.41
C ALA A 161 2.93 -0.96 -9.55
N PRO A 162 3.94 -1.74 -9.99
CA PRO A 162 5.24 -1.19 -10.32
C PRO A 162 5.08 -0.14 -11.42
N CYS A 163 5.59 1.06 -11.19
CA CYS A 163 5.39 2.22 -12.03
C CYS A 163 6.68 3.04 -12.21
N SER A 164 6.63 4.09 -13.01
CA SER A 164 7.74 5.02 -13.27
C SER A 164 8.18 5.84 -12.05
N MET A 165 7.35 5.90 -10.99
CA MET A 165 7.59 6.65 -9.75
C MET A 165 7.74 8.18 -9.95
N GLU A 166 7.26 8.73 -11.06
CA GLU A 166 7.39 10.17 -11.38
C GLU A 166 6.58 11.08 -10.44
N GLY A 167 5.59 10.53 -9.74
CA GLY A 167 4.82 11.26 -8.72
C GLY A 167 5.54 11.38 -7.38
N LEU A 168 6.64 10.63 -7.16
CA LEU A 168 7.41 10.72 -5.95
C LEU A 168 8.29 11.97 -5.94
N ARG A 169 8.47 12.54 -4.75
CA ARG A 169 9.38 13.67 -4.58
C ARG A 169 10.83 13.24 -4.83
N VAL A 170 11.55 14.07 -5.56
CA VAL A 170 12.99 13.91 -5.77
C VAL A 170 13.71 14.02 -4.41
N SER A 171 14.48 13.01 -4.08
CA SER A 171 15.27 12.92 -2.85
C SER A 171 16.56 12.14 -3.11
N ALA A 172 17.44 12.04 -2.10
CA ALA A 172 18.65 11.22 -2.21
C ALA A 172 18.33 9.73 -2.44
N SER A 173 17.21 9.24 -1.90
CA SER A 173 16.72 7.86 -2.11
C SER A 173 15.92 7.69 -3.40
N HIS A 174 15.39 8.77 -3.97
CA HIS A 174 14.59 8.78 -5.21
C HIS A 174 15.08 9.94 -6.09
N PRO A 175 16.24 9.82 -6.72
CA PRO A 175 16.76 10.85 -7.62
C PRO A 175 15.87 10.93 -8.87
N PHE A 176 15.73 12.15 -9.41
CA PHE A 176 15.01 12.33 -10.68
C PHE A 176 15.66 11.48 -11.77
N ARG A 177 14.84 10.70 -12.46
CA ARG A 177 15.24 9.87 -13.59
C ARG A 177 14.24 10.05 -14.72
N PRO A 178 14.68 10.54 -15.91
CA PRO A 178 13.82 10.58 -17.06
C PRO A 178 13.35 9.17 -17.46
N ILE A 179 12.08 9.04 -17.79
CA ILE A 179 11.48 7.81 -18.30
C ILE A 179 11.40 7.88 -19.81
N THR A 180 11.91 6.86 -20.49
CA THR A 180 11.81 6.76 -21.95
C THR A 180 10.42 6.25 -22.38
N ALA A 181 9.99 6.57 -23.61
CA ALA A 181 8.74 6.05 -24.14
C ALA A 181 8.67 4.52 -24.13
N ALA A 182 9.77 3.83 -24.51
CA ALA A 182 9.84 2.38 -24.50
C ALA A 182 9.74 1.78 -23.07
N GLU A 183 10.29 2.47 -22.07
CA GLU A 183 10.16 2.04 -20.67
C GLU A 183 8.73 2.22 -20.18
N ARG A 184 8.07 3.32 -20.51
CA ARG A 184 6.67 3.59 -20.18
C ARG A 184 5.74 2.55 -20.79
N GLU A 185 5.92 2.24 -22.07
CA GLU A 185 5.16 1.19 -22.75
C GLU A 185 5.33 -0.18 -22.07
N ARG A 186 6.56 -0.55 -21.70
CA ARG A 186 6.83 -1.79 -20.98
C ARG A 186 6.16 -1.81 -19.59
N LEU A 187 6.16 -0.68 -18.86
CA LEU A 187 5.50 -0.57 -17.57
C LEU A 187 3.99 -0.70 -17.71
N SER A 188 3.39 0.02 -18.65
CA SER A 188 1.94 -0.04 -18.93
C SER A 188 1.49 -1.45 -19.31
N ALA A 189 2.25 -2.12 -20.19
CA ALA A 189 1.96 -3.51 -20.59
C ALA A 189 2.04 -4.48 -19.38
N ARG A 190 3.02 -4.29 -18.49
CA ARG A 190 3.14 -5.08 -17.27
C ARG A 190 1.99 -4.80 -16.29
N GLN A 191 1.65 -3.53 -16.09
CA GLN A 191 0.53 -3.12 -15.23
C GLN A 191 -0.79 -3.71 -15.74
N PHE A 192 -0.99 -3.70 -17.06
CA PHE A 192 -2.15 -4.35 -17.69
C PHE A 192 -2.23 -5.86 -17.34
N ALA A 193 -1.14 -6.60 -17.54
CA ALA A 193 -1.08 -8.03 -17.23
C ALA A 193 -1.29 -8.32 -15.72
N LEU A 194 -0.77 -7.46 -14.85
CA LEU A 194 -1.01 -7.54 -13.41
C LEU A 194 -2.47 -7.27 -13.06
N LEU A 195 -3.11 -6.29 -13.70
CA LEU A 195 -4.53 -5.99 -13.49
C LEU A 195 -5.43 -7.14 -13.97
N GLU A 196 -5.15 -7.76 -15.13
CA GLU A 196 -5.84 -8.98 -15.57
C GLU A 196 -5.72 -10.10 -14.54
N SER A 197 -4.53 -10.32 -14.01
CA SER A 197 -4.28 -11.32 -12.98
C SER A 197 -4.99 -10.99 -11.66
N ALA A 198 -5.01 -9.70 -11.25
CA ALA A 198 -5.72 -9.24 -10.06
C ALA A 198 -7.23 -9.52 -10.13
N VAL A 199 -7.84 -9.22 -11.29
CA VAL A 199 -9.26 -9.46 -11.50
C VAL A 199 -9.57 -10.97 -11.54
N SER A 200 -8.75 -11.76 -12.23
CA SER A 200 -8.96 -13.21 -12.33
C SER A 200 -8.79 -13.93 -10.99
N THR A 201 -7.98 -13.40 -10.07
CA THR A 201 -7.76 -14.01 -8.75
C THR A 201 -8.77 -13.55 -7.69
N ALA A 202 -9.46 -12.44 -7.93
CA ALA A 202 -10.52 -11.93 -7.08
C ALA A 202 -11.80 -12.76 -7.25
N ARG A 203 -12.49 -13.09 -6.16
CA ARG A 203 -13.79 -13.76 -6.24
C ARG A 203 -14.88 -12.81 -6.73
N VAL A 204 -16.00 -13.34 -7.17
CA VAL A 204 -17.15 -12.51 -7.54
C VAL A 204 -17.61 -11.68 -6.34
N GLY A 205 -17.72 -10.36 -6.54
CA GLY A 205 -18.07 -9.41 -5.48
C GLY A 205 -16.89 -8.93 -4.62
N ALA A 206 -15.68 -9.38 -4.92
CA ALA A 206 -14.46 -8.89 -4.26
C ALA A 206 -14.14 -7.44 -4.64
N GLU A 207 -13.39 -6.78 -3.78
CA GLU A 207 -12.87 -5.44 -4.05
C GLU A 207 -11.41 -5.49 -4.54
N ILE A 208 -11.11 -4.71 -5.57
CA ILE A 208 -9.76 -4.58 -6.13
C ILE A 208 -9.38 -3.10 -6.08
N VAL A 209 -8.24 -2.80 -5.49
CA VAL A 209 -7.66 -1.46 -5.53
C VAL A 209 -6.41 -1.50 -6.40
N TYR A 210 -6.44 -0.74 -7.49
CA TYR A 210 -5.29 -0.46 -8.35
C TYR A 210 -4.72 0.89 -8.01
N SER A 211 -3.43 0.97 -7.72
CA SER A 211 -2.72 2.21 -7.42
C SER A 211 -1.35 2.26 -8.05
N THR A 212 -0.87 3.47 -8.33
CA THR A 212 0.49 3.75 -8.76
C THR A 212 1.02 4.99 -8.03
N CYS A 213 2.32 5.20 -8.04
CA CYS A 213 2.94 6.43 -7.57
C CYS A 213 3.44 7.30 -8.73
N THR A 214 2.82 7.21 -9.90
CA THR A 214 3.09 8.07 -11.07
C THR A 214 1.86 8.92 -11.40
N LEU A 215 2.10 10.04 -12.10
CA LEU A 215 1.04 10.89 -12.65
C LEU A 215 0.84 10.65 -14.15
N ALA A 216 1.54 9.69 -14.75
CA ALA A 216 1.49 9.38 -16.17
C ALA A 216 0.14 8.72 -16.54
N PRO A 217 -0.68 9.32 -17.43
CA PRO A 217 -1.95 8.74 -17.84
C PRO A 217 -1.80 7.36 -18.49
N GLU A 218 -0.67 7.11 -19.17
CA GLU A 218 -0.36 5.85 -19.83
C GLU A 218 -0.22 4.69 -18.83
N GLU A 219 0.13 4.97 -17.57
CA GLU A 219 0.28 4.00 -16.51
C GLU A 219 -0.94 3.94 -15.58
N ASN A 220 -1.91 4.81 -15.75
CA ASN A 220 -3.12 4.93 -14.95
C ASN A 220 -4.38 4.73 -15.80
N GLU A 221 -4.93 5.82 -16.36
CA GLU A 221 -6.21 5.79 -17.06
C GLU A 221 -6.16 4.92 -18.32
N ALA A 222 -5.04 4.93 -19.05
CA ALA A 222 -4.92 4.15 -20.28
C ALA A 222 -4.89 2.63 -19.98
N VAL A 223 -4.23 2.19 -18.90
CA VAL A 223 -4.24 0.79 -18.47
C VAL A 223 -5.64 0.35 -18.12
N LEU A 224 -6.36 1.15 -17.33
CA LEU A 224 -7.73 0.84 -16.93
C LEU A 224 -8.68 0.81 -18.14
N SER A 225 -8.58 1.80 -19.04
CA SER A 225 -9.42 1.88 -20.24
C SER A 225 -9.22 0.66 -21.14
N ALA A 226 -7.96 0.32 -21.43
CA ALA A 226 -7.63 -0.87 -22.23
C ALA A 226 -8.15 -2.17 -21.58
N PHE A 227 -8.09 -2.27 -20.24
CA PHE A 227 -8.65 -3.41 -19.53
C PHE A 227 -10.17 -3.51 -19.69
N LEU A 228 -10.90 -2.40 -19.50
CA LEU A 228 -12.35 -2.36 -19.62
C LEU A 228 -12.84 -2.65 -21.05
N GLU A 229 -12.11 -2.20 -22.07
CA GLU A 229 -12.38 -2.49 -23.48
C GLU A 229 -12.21 -3.99 -23.78
N LYS A 230 -11.16 -4.62 -23.26
CA LYS A 230 -10.88 -6.04 -23.49
C LYS A 230 -11.81 -6.96 -22.71
N HIS A 231 -12.24 -6.54 -21.52
CA HIS A 231 -13.04 -7.35 -20.58
C HIS A 231 -14.33 -6.62 -20.16
N PRO A 232 -15.25 -6.35 -21.12
CA PRO A 232 -16.47 -5.58 -20.82
C PRO A 232 -17.34 -6.31 -19.78
N GLY A 233 -17.77 -5.56 -18.76
CA GLY A 233 -18.66 -6.08 -17.72
C GLY A 233 -18.00 -7.00 -16.68
N SER A 234 -16.70 -7.23 -16.74
CA SER A 234 -15.98 -8.06 -15.75
C SER A 234 -15.82 -7.38 -14.39
N VAL A 235 -15.75 -6.05 -14.36
CA VAL A 235 -15.66 -5.24 -13.16
C VAL A 235 -16.55 -4.01 -13.25
N ARG A 236 -16.92 -3.46 -12.08
CA ARG A 236 -17.54 -2.15 -11.94
C ARG A 236 -16.51 -1.20 -11.31
N VAL A 237 -16.23 -0.09 -11.97
CA VAL A 237 -15.35 0.94 -11.43
C VAL A 237 -16.14 1.79 -10.43
N GLU A 238 -15.70 1.79 -9.19
CA GLU A 238 -16.26 2.62 -8.14
C GLU A 238 -15.47 3.93 -8.03
N ARG A 239 -16.20 5.02 -7.80
CA ARG A 239 -15.53 6.28 -7.45
C ARG A 239 -15.14 6.21 -5.98
N ALA A 240 -13.89 6.54 -5.69
CA ALA A 240 -13.48 6.78 -4.32
C ALA A 240 -14.26 8.01 -3.80
N THR A 241 -15.23 7.79 -2.94
CA THR A 241 -15.82 8.87 -2.14
C THR A 241 -14.93 9.04 -0.93
N ALA A 242 -14.35 10.24 -0.76
CA ALA A 242 -13.70 10.56 0.52
C ALA A 242 -14.74 10.29 1.62
N ALA A 243 -14.36 9.48 2.61
CA ALA A 243 -15.16 9.34 3.81
C ALA A 243 -15.28 10.74 4.45
N GLU A 244 -16.50 11.24 4.60
CA GLU A 244 -16.80 12.49 5.30
C GLU A 244 -16.33 12.44 6.76
#